data_27c249b8f62904bbd8f43eb90491bfdb
#
_entry.id   27c249b8f62904bbd8f43eb90491bfdb
#
_cell.length_a   1.000
_cell.length_b   1.000
_cell.length_c   1.000
_cell.angle_alpha   90.00
_cell.angle_beta   90.00
_cell.angle_gamma   90.00
#
_symmetry.space_group_name_H-M   'P 1'
#
loop_
_entity.id
_entity.type
_entity.pdbx_description
1 polymer ?
#
loop_
_entity_poly.entity_id
_entity_poly.type
_entity_poly.pdbx_seq_one_letter_code
_entity_poly.pdbx_strand_id
1 'polypeptide(L)'
;MNNKHFLFCLALASGFSATMADSFNVFMKDGRVVEYTTDIVDSVVFVKAGETLDPVTPVIPSDTADVTPSVPTTPGVVATQGDIKILTTGGWFESCFATWSAYSGASKYKVSVKKASDNQYIQIDDALIRNYGNFFRADALGLAAGDYNLSVVAVDANGKEICKPSVSKISVKAHDRSGFAFSNGNVPGAYNMDGTLKKDAIVLYMTEKTKDKVSADIVTSSNGTTTSAQGIQNILTLYKKGYDARPLCIRIVGNVSDPAITDKGDILLDLGGTKQKCAGVTIEGVGEDAVANGWGVRIKNAKLVEVRNIGTMNCDSGEGDNIGLQQSCEYVWVHNCDFFYGDAGSDADQVKGDGALDCKKSTYITFSYNHFFDNGKCNLLGLSEGTTDGLYITYHHNWYDHSDSRHPRVRYYSAHVYNNYYDGIAKYGIGSTLGSSIFSENNYFRSCKFPMLTSMQGSDLYAEDNKSSKDNGTFSGEAGGTIKSFGNKFEGKVTYVSYNNTISALKGGKDTRGINGKSDFDFYEASSRNEKVPSSVTSLSGGNTYNNFDTNSSVMYSYTPDSAEQAVENVKAFAGRQNGGDFKWTFTTDEDESYAVNAALKSALTNYKTSLKNIQGE
;
A
#
# COMPACT_ATOMS: atom_id res chain seq x y z
N MET A 1 -22.83 45.93 -11.09
CA MET A 1 -22.59 45.31 -9.75
C MET A 1 -21.75 44.06 -9.98
N ASN A 2 -20.60 44.02 -9.36
CA ASN A 2 -19.42 43.28 -9.79
C ASN A 2 -19.47 41.77 -9.59
N ASN A 3 -19.31 41.03 -10.66
CA ASN A 3 -19.19 39.56 -10.76
C ASN A 3 -17.91 38.95 -10.10
N LYS A 4 -17.17 39.72 -9.32
CA LYS A 4 -15.90 39.24 -8.70
C LYS A 4 -16.09 38.50 -7.35
N HIS A 5 -17.29 38.53 -6.78
CA HIS A 5 -17.56 37.85 -5.50
C HIS A 5 -18.04 36.40 -5.65
N PHE A 6 -18.36 35.96 -6.86
CA PHE A 6 -18.94 34.64 -7.09
C PHE A 6 -17.87 33.52 -7.24
N LEU A 7 -16.64 33.88 -7.62
CA LEU A 7 -15.59 32.89 -7.89
C LEU A 7 -14.96 32.32 -6.62
N PHE A 8 -14.90 33.13 -5.55
CA PHE A 8 -14.32 32.70 -4.28
C PHE A 8 -15.25 31.79 -3.47
N CYS A 9 -16.55 32.00 -3.56
CA CYS A 9 -17.55 31.16 -2.89
C CYS A 9 -17.69 29.76 -3.54
N LEU A 10 -17.38 29.62 -4.83
CA LEU A 10 -17.52 28.35 -5.55
C LEU A 10 -16.40 27.35 -5.20
N ALA A 11 -15.20 27.83 -4.91
CA ALA A 11 -14.06 26.99 -4.54
C ALA A 11 -14.22 26.34 -3.15
N LEU A 12 -14.92 26.99 -2.21
CA LEU A 12 -15.21 26.45 -0.88
C LEU A 12 -16.44 25.54 -0.82
N ALA A 13 -17.36 25.67 -1.79
CA ALA A 13 -18.59 24.86 -1.84
C ALA A 13 -18.43 23.54 -2.60
N SER A 14 -17.35 23.34 -3.35
CA SER A 14 -17.16 22.19 -4.22
C SER A 14 -16.30 21.05 -3.66
N GLY A 15 -15.92 21.10 -2.38
CA GLY A 15 -15.26 19.96 -1.71
C GLY A 15 -13.95 19.48 -2.36
N PHE A 16 -13.22 20.36 -3.04
CA PHE A 16 -11.89 20.04 -3.51
C PHE A 16 -10.96 19.96 -2.30
N SER A 17 -10.31 18.83 -2.12
CA SER A 17 -9.12 18.69 -1.27
C SER A 17 -8.07 19.64 -1.82
N ALA A 18 -8.03 20.86 -1.31
CA ALA A 18 -6.87 21.72 -1.51
C ALA A 18 -5.70 21.02 -0.83
N THR A 19 -4.60 20.81 -1.54
CA THR A 19 -3.28 20.69 -0.89
C THR A 19 -3.24 21.79 0.17
N MET A 20 -3.01 21.43 1.42
CA MET A 20 -3.07 22.38 2.53
C MET A 20 -2.10 23.52 2.22
N ALA A 21 -2.63 24.65 1.82
CA ALA A 21 -1.85 25.87 1.79
C ALA A 21 -1.55 26.25 3.24
N ASP A 22 -0.32 26.57 3.57
CA ASP A 22 0.08 26.97 4.92
C ASP A 22 -0.61 28.26 5.36
N SER A 23 -1.20 29.00 4.44
CA SER A 23 -1.94 30.23 4.69
C SER A 23 -3.00 30.52 3.62
N PHE A 24 -3.99 31.35 3.96
CA PHE A 24 -4.91 31.95 3.00
C PHE A 24 -5.02 33.46 3.19
N ASN A 25 -5.23 34.18 2.12
CA ASN A 25 -5.28 35.63 2.11
C ASN A 25 -6.71 36.17 1.95
N VAL A 26 -7.14 37.04 2.84
CA VAL A 26 -8.39 37.78 2.74
C VAL A 26 -8.12 39.20 2.20
N PHE A 27 -8.64 39.47 0.99
CA PHE A 27 -8.52 40.79 0.35
C PHE A 27 -9.66 41.68 0.79
N MET A 28 -9.33 42.70 1.59
CA MET A 28 -10.30 43.66 2.13
C MET A 28 -10.70 44.69 1.08
N LYS A 29 -11.93 45.24 1.18
CA LYS A 29 -12.42 46.25 0.26
C LYS A 29 -11.64 47.58 0.28
N ASP A 30 -10.92 47.85 1.35
CA ASP A 30 -10.04 49.00 1.52
C ASP A 30 -8.63 48.80 0.96
N GLY A 31 -8.38 47.64 0.30
CA GLY A 31 -7.11 47.32 -0.33
C GLY A 31 -6.10 46.62 0.58
N ARG A 32 -6.40 46.42 1.86
CA ARG A 32 -5.55 45.61 2.74
C ARG A 32 -5.69 44.14 2.41
N VAL A 33 -4.61 43.40 2.62
CA VAL A 33 -4.58 41.94 2.56
C VAL A 33 -4.26 41.43 3.97
N VAL A 34 -5.09 40.53 4.47
CA VAL A 34 -4.85 39.87 5.77
C VAL A 34 -4.59 38.39 5.47
N GLU A 35 -3.42 37.95 5.84
CA GLU A 35 -3.01 36.54 5.73
C GLU A 35 -3.34 35.80 7.02
N TYR A 36 -3.91 34.61 6.90
CA TYR A 36 -4.20 33.71 8.00
C TYR A 36 -3.48 32.39 7.74
N THR A 37 -2.76 31.88 8.73
CA THR A 37 -2.15 30.55 8.68
C THR A 37 -3.20 29.50 9.02
N THR A 38 -3.13 28.36 8.35
CA THR A 38 -4.15 27.31 8.48
C THR A 38 -4.10 26.58 9.82
N ASP A 39 -2.99 26.67 10.54
CA ASP A 39 -2.79 26.11 11.88
C ASP A 39 -3.56 26.82 12.99
N ILE A 40 -4.02 28.07 12.74
CA ILE A 40 -4.77 28.88 13.71
C ILE A 40 -6.25 29.09 13.34
N VAL A 41 -6.72 28.48 12.24
CA VAL A 41 -8.08 28.66 11.74
C VAL A 41 -8.80 27.32 11.66
N ASP A 42 -9.72 27.08 12.58
CA ASP A 42 -10.55 25.88 12.62
C ASP A 42 -11.66 25.87 11.56
N SER A 43 -12.25 27.02 11.31
CA SER A 43 -13.34 27.13 10.34
C SER A 43 -13.56 28.57 9.87
N VAL A 44 -14.09 28.72 8.67
CA VAL A 44 -14.52 30.01 8.11
C VAL A 44 -16.02 29.97 7.85
N VAL A 45 -16.79 30.84 8.50
CA VAL A 45 -18.24 30.91 8.34
C VAL A 45 -18.62 32.22 7.67
N PHE A 46 -19.40 32.15 6.59
CA PHE A 46 -19.93 33.32 5.93
C PHE A 46 -21.37 33.58 6.39
N VAL A 47 -21.62 34.77 6.99
CA VAL A 47 -22.95 35.18 7.45
C VAL A 47 -23.53 36.20 6.49
N LYS A 48 -24.84 36.14 6.28
CA LYS A 48 -25.55 37.19 5.51
C LYS A 48 -25.63 38.48 6.29
N ALA A 49 -25.59 39.60 5.59
CA ALA A 49 -25.73 40.92 6.23
C ALA A 49 -27.04 40.98 7.03
N GLY A 50 -26.93 41.16 8.34
CA GLY A 50 -28.07 41.24 9.26
C GLY A 50 -28.23 40.05 10.20
N GLU A 51 -27.44 38.98 10.02
CA GLU A 51 -27.36 37.88 10.99
C GLU A 51 -26.20 38.11 11.97
N THR A 52 -26.44 37.90 13.27
CA THR A 52 -25.42 37.98 14.32
C THR A 52 -25.03 36.58 14.71
N LEU A 53 -23.71 36.29 14.70
CA LEU A 53 -23.17 35.12 15.39
C LEU A 53 -22.93 35.48 16.87
N ASP A 54 -23.29 34.59 17.78
CA ASP A 54 -22.86 34.69 19.16
C ASP A 54 -21.33 34.62 19.22
N PRO A 55 -20.67 35.55 19.94
CA PRO A 55 -19.22 35.60 19.99
C PRO A 55 -18.68 34.36 20.71
N VAL A 56 -18.01 33.48 19.97
CA VAL A 56 -17.16 32.45 20.57
C VAL A 56 -15.95 33.16 21.16
N THR A 57 -15.83 33.18 22.47
CA THR A 57 -14.68 33.76 23.17
C THR A 57 -13.41 32.98 22.77
N PRO A 58 -12.39 33.59 22.17
CA PRO A 58 -11.15 32.90 21.85
C PRO A 58 -10.44 32.51 23.14
N VAL A 59 -10.18 31.21 23.31
CA VAL A 59 -9.24 30.75 24.34
C VAL A 59 -7.84 30.96 23.77
N ILE A 60 -7.14 31.99 24.26
CA ILE A 60 -5.73 32.21 23.93
C ILE A 60 -4.92 31.21 24.76
N PRO A 61 -4.13 30.31 24.15
CA PRO A 61 -3.17 29.51 24.90
C PRO A 61 -2.02 30.42 25.37
N SER A 62 -1.78 30.48 26.65
CA SER A 62 -0.59 31.13 27.21
C SER A 62 0.62 30.22 26.96
N ASP A 63 1.63 30.77 26.30
CA ASP A 63 2.96 30.16 26.15
C ASP A 63 3.62 29.85 27.48
N THR A 64 4.45 28.82 27.42
CA THR A 64 5.44 28.33 28.38
C THR A 64 4.93 27.50 29.55
N ALA A 65 5.05 26.19 29.42
CA ALA A 65 5.47 25.33 30.55
C ALA A 65 5.95 23.96 30.09
N ASP A 66 7.05 23.53 30.62
CA ASP A 66 7.68 22.21 30.64
C ASP A 66 6.75 21.02 30.37
N VAL A 67 7.04 20.27 29.33
CA VAL A 67 6.31 19.05 29.03
C VAL A 67 6.93 17.89 29.81
N THR A 68 6.53 17.74 31.06
CA THR A 68 6.63 16.44 31.75
C THR A 68 5.50 15.53 31.21
N PRO A 69 5.76 14.26 30.87
CA PRO A 69 4.72 13.36 30.40
C PRO A 69 3.69 13.11 31.51
N SER A 70 2.52 13.65 31.38
CA SER A 70 1.41 13.35 32.29
C SER A 70 0.89 11.93 31.98
N VAL A 71 0.79 11.14 33.03
CA VAL A 71 0.07 9.86 33.06
C VAL A 71 -1.34 10.06 32.50
N PRO A 72 -1.81 9.21 31.55
CA PRO A 72 -3.15 9.37 30.98
C PRO A 72 -4.21 9.18 32.06
N THR A 73 -4.90 10.24 32.40
CA THR A 73 -6.14 10.17 33.16
C THR A 73 -7.20 9.49 32.27
N THR A 74 -7.95 8.59 32.86
CA THR A 74 -9.12 7.94 32.24
C THR A 74 -10.01 9.00 31.59
N PRO A 75 -10.40 8.87 30.31
CA PRO A 75 -11.24 9.88 29.65
C PRO A 75 -12.51 10.11 30.45
N GLY A 76 -12.81 11.37 30.71
CA GLY A 76 -14.06 11.75 31.38
C GLY A 76 -15.26 11.23 30.56
N VAL A 77 -16.07 10.41 31.17
CA VAL A 77 -17.30 9.89 30.57
C VAL A 77 -18.25 11.08 30.37
N VAL A 78 -18.47 11.47 29.12
CA VAL A 78 -19.53 12.43 28.79
C VAL A 78 -20.85 11.70 28.88
N ALA A 79 -21.58 11.97 29.97
CA ALA A 79 -22.93 11.43 30.15
C ALA A 79 -23.86 12.12 29.15
N THR A 80 -24.26 11.43 28.11
CA THR A 80 -25.36 11.82 27.25
C THR A 80 -26.52 10.86 27.50
N GLN A 81 -27.62 11.34 28.06
CA GLN A 81 -28.90 10.66 28.01
C GLN A 81 -29.44 10.85 26.58
N GLY A 82 -29.26 9.85 25.72
CA GLY A 82 -29.65 9.96 24.32
C GLY A 82 -29.02 8.87 23.47
N ASP A 83 -28.95 9.12 22.18
CA ASP A 83 -28.34 8.23 21.21
C ASP A 83 -26.80 8.32 21.28
N ILE A 84 -26.09 7.25 20.82
CA ILE A 84 -24.63 7.27 20.72
C ILE A 84 -24.23 8.38 19.76
N LYS A 85 -23.28 9.23 20.17
CA LYS A 85 -22.71 10.24 19.30
C LYS A 85 -21.70 9.62 18.36
N ILE A 86 -22.11 9.42 17.09
CA ILE A 86 -21.21 9.07 16.01
C ILE A 86 -20.31 10.29 15.68
N LEU A 87 -19.01 10.08 15.60
CA LEU A 87 -18.00 11.09 15.29
C LEU A 87 -17.70 11.11 13.79
N THR A 88 -17.32 9.96 13.24
CA THR A 88 -17.04 9.80 11.81
C THR A 88 -17.55 8.46 11.30
N THR A 89 -17.85 8.40 10.01
CA THR A 89 -18.13 7.15 9.29
C THR A 89 -17.47 7.22 7.92
N GLY A 90 -17.08 6.08 7.39
CA GLY A 90 -16.50 6.02 6.06
C GLY A 90 -16.60 4.64 5.43
N GLY A 91 -16.69 4.62 4.12
CA GLY A 91 -16.54 3.42 3.33
C GLY A 91 -15.17 3.37 2.69
N TRP A 92 -14.63 2.18 2.63
CA TRP A 92 -13.38 1.87 1.96
C TRP A 92 -13.57 0.74 0.97
N PHE A 93 -12.50 0.13 0.53
CA PHE A 93 -12.60 -1.07 -0.29
C PHE A 93 -13.06 -2.25 0.56
N GLU A 94 -14.20 -2.85 0.21
CA GLU A 94 -14.80 -4.04 0.84
C GLU A 94 -14.94 -3.94 2.35
N SER A 95 -15.02 -2.72 2.86
CA SER A 95 -15.15 -2.42 4.27
C SER A 95 -15.85 -1.10 4.53
N CYS A 96 -16.40 -0.93 5.73
CA CYS A 96 -16.86 0.34 6.22
C CYS A 96 -16.61 0.46 7.73
N PHE A 97 -16.51 1.69 8.22
CA PHE A 97 -16.22 1.96 9.62
C PHE A 97 -17.09 3.05 10.22
N ALA A 98 -17.18 3.03 11.54
CA ALA A 98 -17.70 4.13 12.34
C ALA A 98 -16.80 4.37 13.55
N THR A 99 -16.71 5.64 13.96
CA THR A 99 -16.13 6.05 15.24
C THR A 99 -17.21 6.72 16.08
N TRP A 100 -17.15 6.57 17.42
CA TRP A 100 -18.11 7.16 18.32
C TRP A 100 -17.52 7.48 19.68
N SER A 101 -18.17 8.39 20.40
CA SER A 101 -17.81 8.73 21.79
C SER A 101 -18.27 7.65 22.77
N ALA A 102 -17.56 7.52 23.89
CA ALA A 102 -17.99 6.63 24.96
C ALA A 102 -19.42 6.99 25.43
N TYR A 103 -20.24 5.95 25.69
CA TYR A 103 -21.60 6.08 26.19
C TYR A 103 -21.66 5.73 27.67
N SER A 104 -22.32 6.57 28.46
CA SER A 104 -22.40 6.38 29.92
C SER A 104 -23.14 5.08 30.27
N GLY A 105 -22.52 4.27 31.12
CA GLY A 105 -23.05 2.97 31.52
C GLY A 105 -22.81 1.82 30.53
N ALA A 106 -22.18 2.08 29.38
CA ALA A 106 -21.77 1.04 28.47
C ALA A 106 -20.63 0.21 29.05
N SER A 107 -20.79 -1.11 29.07
CA SER A 107 -19.70 -2.06 29.32
C SER A 107 -19.08 -2.57 28.01
N LYS A 108 -19.88 -2.58 26.95
CA LYS A 108 -19.48 -2.96 25.59
C LYS A 108 -20.42 -2.35 24.55
N TYR A 109 -20.07 -2.55 23.29
CA TYR A 109 -20.89 -2.14 22.15
C TYR A 109 -21.23 -3.34 21.28
N LYS A 110 -22.42 -3.33 20.67
CA LYS A 110 -22.76 -4.19 19.54
C LYS A 110 -22.71 -3.36 18.27
N VAL A 111 -21.96 -3.81 17.29
CA VAL A 111 -21.92 -3.21 15.96
C VAL A 111 -22.42 -4.22 14.96
N SER A 112 -23.31 -3.78 14.09
CA SER A 112 -23.93 -4.65 13.09
C SER A 112 -24.02 -3.92 11.76
N VAL A 113 -23.89 -4.65 10.67
CA VAL A 113 -23.95 -4.14 9.32
C VAL A 113 -24.99 -4.90 8.51
N LYS A 114 -25.67 -4.20 7.59
CA LYS A 114 -26.50 -4.83 6.56
C LYS A 114 -26.37 -4.08 5.25
N LYS A 115 -26.40 -4.78 4.13
CA LYS A 115 -26.56 -4.12 2.82
C LYS A 115 -27.88 -3.36 2.80
N ALA A 116 -27.94 -2.20 2.17
CA ALA A 116 -29.16 -1.37 2.18
C ALA A 116 -30.37 -2.09 1.55
N SER A 117 -30.12 -3.03 0.64
CA SER A 117 -31.13 -3.91 0.03
C SER A 117 -31.66 -5.01 0.95
N ASP A 118 -30.93 -5.33 2.03
CA ASP A 118 -31.20 -6.49 2.86
C ASP A 118 -32.08 -6.12 4.06
N ASN A 119 -32.78 -7.12 4.61
CA ASN A 119 -33.64 -6.92 5.77
C ASN A 119 -32.97 -7.25 7.11
N GLN A 120 -31.84 -7.99 7.07
CA GLN A 120 -31.22 -8.52 8.28
C GLN A 120 -29.86 -7.88 8.52
N TYR A 121 -29.62 -7.45 9.78
CA TYR A 121 -28.31 -7.04 10.25
C TYR A 121 -27.46 -8.26 10.63
N ILE A 122 -26.18 -8.20 10.31
CA ILE A 122 -25.16 -9.17 10.72
C ILE A 122 -24.27 -8.45 11.74
N GLN A 123 -24.15 -9.00 12.93
CA GLN A 123 -23.24 -8.48 13.95
C GLN A 123 -21.80 -8.81 13.55
N ILE A 124 -20.91 -7.83 13.67
CA ILE A 124 -19.48 -8.04 13.48
C ILE A 124 -18.84 -8.63 14.75
N ASP A 125 -17.65 -9.20 14.62
CA ASP A 125 -16.91 -9.75 15.74
C ASP A 125 -16.50 -8.66 16.74
N ASP A 126 -16.54 -8.99 18.04
CA ASP A 126 -16.14 -8.08 19.11
C ASP A 126 -14.70 -7.59 18.95
N ALA A 127 -13.80 -8.43 18.43
CA ALA A 127 -12.40 -8.07 18.15
C ALA A 127 -12.22 -6.95 17.10
N LEU A 128 -13.26 -6.63 16.34
CA LEU A 128 -13.27 -5.49 15.42
C LEU A 128 -13.66 -4.17 16.09
N ILE A 129 -14.07 -4.20 17.36
CA ILE A 129 -14.47 -3.02 18.14
C ILE A 129 -13.30 -2.62 19.04
N ARG A 130 -12.76 -1.44 18.80
CA ARG A 130 -11.50 -0.97 19.37
C ARG A 130 -11.68 0.34 20.11
N ASN A 131 -11.01 0.47 21.26
CA ASN A 131 -10.98 1.66 22.09
C ASN A 131 -9.67 2.41 21.94
N TYR A 132 -9.71 3.66 21.50
CA TYR A 132 -8.57 4.55 21.34
C TYR A 132 -8.46 5.60 22.47
N GLY A 133 -9.18 5.42 23.56
CA GLY A 133 -9.23 6.35 24.68
C GLY A 133 -10.28 7.43 24.49
N ASN A 134 -10.10 8.30 23.52
CA ASN A 134 -11.03 9.40 23.24
C ASN A 134 -12.27 8.98 22.43
N PHE A 135 -12.18 7.87 21.71
CA PHE A 135 -13.26 7.35 20.89
C PHE A 135 -13.16 5.82 20.76
N PHE A 136 -14.26 5.23 20.34
CA PHE A 136 -14.32 3.85 19.87
C PHE A 136 -14.40 3.81 18.36
N ARG A 137 -13.89 2.73 17.76
CA ARG A 137 -13.97 2.47 16.32
C ARG A 137 -14.33 1.02 16.06
N ALA A 138 -15.12 0.79 15.05
CA ALA A 138 -15.34 -0.54 14.49
C ALA A 138 -15.24 -0.51 12.97
N ASP A 139 -14.63 -1.53 12.40
CA ASP A 139 -14.54 -1.75 10.96
C ASP A 139 -15.26 -3.05 10.62
N ALA A 140 -16.27 -2.98 9.75
CA ALA A 140 -16.91 -4.15 9.16
C ALA A 140 -16.15 -4.52 7.88
N LEU A 141 -15.60 -5.72 7.82
CA LEU A 141 -14.74 -6.23 6.75
C LEU A 141 -15.45 -7.33 5.96
N GLY A 142 -14.99 -7.56 4.72
CA GLY A 142 -15.54 -8.61 3.87
C GLY A 142 -16.90 -8.27 3.30
N LEU A 143 -17.09 -7.04 2.87
CA LEU A 143 -18.33 -6.53 2.31
C LEU A 143 -18.24 -6.42 0.79
N ALA A 144 -19.21 -6.94 0.07
CA ALA A 144 -19.34 -6.64 -1.36
C ALA A 144 -19.59 -5.15 -1.59
N ALA A 145 -19.15 -4.63 -2.72
CA ALA A 145 -19.41 -3.21 -3.06
C ALA A 145 -20.91 -2.90 -3.04
N GLY A 146 -21.24 -1.68 -2.59
CA GLY A 146 -22.62 -1.21 -2.49
C GLY A 146 -22.88 -0.36 -1.25
N ASP A 147 -24.15 -0.03 -1.03
CA ASP A 147 -24.56 0.79 0.11
C ASP A 147 -24.95 -0.09 1.31
N TYR A 148 -24.52 0.34 2.49
CA TYR A 148 -24.72 -0.36 3.76
C TYR A 148 -25.30 0.57 4.82
N ASN A 149 -26.00 -0.04 5.78
CA ASN A 149 -26.34 0.56 7.06
C ASN A 149 -25.47 -0.09 8.14
N LEU A 150 -24.67 0.73 8.83
CA LEU A 150 -23.87 0.31 9.98
C LEU A 150 -24.57 0.83 11.24
N SER A 151 -24.86 -0.06 12.19
CA SER A 151 -25.56 0.21 13.42
C SER A 151 -24.65 0.02 14.62
N VAL A 152 -24.64 0.98 15.55
CA VAL A 152 -23.90 0.93 16.82
C VAL A 152 -24.88 1.09 17.97
N VAL A 153 -24.82 0.21 18.98
CA VAL A 153 -25.64 0.27 20.19
C VAL A 153 -24.79 -0.04 21.43
N ALA A 154 -25.01 0.73 22.51
CA ALA A 154 -24.34 0.52 23.79
C ALA A 154 -25.06 -0.57 24.60
N VAL A 155 -24.28 -1.40 25.31
CA VAL A 155 -24.75 -2.53 26.09
C VAL A 155 -24.17 -2.43 27.50
N ASP A 156 -25.00 -2.63 28.52
CA ASP A 156 -24.60 -2.65 29.94
C ASP A 156 -23.89 -3.96 30.34
N ALA A 157 -23.45 -4.04 31.60
CA ALA A 157 -22.76 -5.21 32.13
C ALA A 157 -23.65 -6.48 32.15
N ASN A 158 -24.98 -6.33 32.08
CA ASN A 158 -25.93 -7.44 32.05
C ASN A 158 -26.30 -7.87 30.62
N GLY A 159 -25.69 -7.26 29.61
CA GLY A 159 -25.95 -7.53 28.19
C GLY A 159 -27.20 -6.84 27.64
N LYS A 160 -27.81 -5.92 28.37
CA LYS A 160 -28.98 -5.15 27.97
C LYS A 160 -28.57 -3.94 27.14
N GLU A 161 -29.24 -3.70 26.04
CA GLU A 161 -29.10 -2.47 25.26
C GLU A 161 -29.65 -1.28 26.04
N ILE A 162 -28.85 -0.22 26.19
CA ILE A 162 -29.13 0.95 27.04
C ILE A 162 -29.35 2.24 26.27
N CYS A 163 -29.28 2.17 24.92
CA CYS A 163 -29.62 3.29 24.06
C CYS A 163 -30.31 2.78 22.80
N LYS A 164 -30.88 3.68 22.00
CA LYS A 164 -31.33 3.36 20.65
C LYS A 164 -30.13 3.12 19.73
N PRO A 165 -30.22 2.18 18.75
CA PRO A 165 -29.18 2.01 17.74
C PRO A 165 -28.95 3.31 16.95
N SER A 166 -27.70 3.76 16.87
CA SER A 166 -27.29 4.80 15.93
C SER A 166 -26.93 4.16 14.59
N VAL A 167 -27.60 4.58 13.51
CA VAL A 167 -27.44 3.97 12.19
C VAL A 167 -26.84 4.97 11.21
N SER A 168 -25.76 4.57 10.55
CA SER A 168 -25.08 5.33 9.51
C SER A 168 -25.21 4.65 8.16
N LYS A 169 -25.45 5.43 7.10
CA LYS A 169 -25.44 4.96 5.70
C LYS A 169 -24.06 5.18 5.11
N ILE A 170 -23.48 4.15 4.50
CA ILE A 170 -22.11 4.15 4.03
C ILE A 170 -22.02 3.41 2.70
N SER A 171 -21.32 3.99 1.71
CA SER A 171 -21.02 3.32 0.43
C SER A 171 -19.66 2.63 0.48
N VAL A 172 -19.62 1.36 0.11
CA VAL A 172 -18.44 0.48 0.07
C VAL A 172 -18.00 0.30 -1.39
N LYS A 173 -16.68 0.40 -1.65
CA LYS A 173 -16.09 0.21 -2.97
C LYS A 173 -15.57 -1.22 -3.14
N ALA A 174 -15.45 -1.70 -4.38
CA ALA A 174 -14.72 -2.93 -4.69
C ALA A 174 -13.22 -2.63 -4.85
N HIS A 175 -12.37 -3.59 -4.46
CA HIS A 175 -10.97 -3.56 -4.89
C HIS A 175 -10.84 -3.83 -6.40
N ASP A 176 -9.83 -3.21 -7.01
CA ASP A 176 -9.44 -3.51 -8.39
C ASP A 176 -8.68 -4.85 -8.43
N ARG A 177 -9.34 -5.86 -8.96
CA ARG A 177 -8.80 -7.21 -9.14
C ARG A 177 -8.21 -7.43 -10.54
N SER A 178 -7.62 -6.40 -11.11
CA SER A 178 -6.82 -6.51 -12.33
C SER A 178 -5.44 -7.10 -12.02
N GLY A 179 -4.87 -7.80 -12.99
CA GLY A 179 -3.51 -8.31 -12.88
C GLY A 179 -3.39 -9.84 -12.96
N PHE A 180 -2.15 -10.29 -13.10
CA PHE A 180 -1.86 -11.70 -13.30
C PHE A 180 -2.28 -12.61 -12.13
N ALA A 181 -2.39 -12.09 -10.90
CA ALA A 181 -2.84 -12.88 -9.76
C ALA A 181 -4.27 -13.44 -9.92
N PHE A 182 -5.06 -12.84 -10.82
CA PHE A 182 -6.44 -13.25 -11.10
C PHE A 182 -6.59 -14.06 -12.39
N SER A 183 -5.48 -14.41 -13.06
CA SER A 183 -5.49 -15.21 -14.26
C SER A 183 -6.08 -16.61 -14.03
N ASN A 184 -6.62 -17.19 -15.09
CA ASN A 184 -7.17 -18.55 -15.08
C ASN A 184 -8.33 -18.75 -14.08
N GLY A 185 -9.06 -17.69 -13.71
CA GLY A 185 -10.19 -17.75 -12.79
C GLY A 185 -9.80 -17.94 -11.31
N ASN A 186 -8.53 -17.74 -10.98
CA ASN A 186 -8.07 -17.82 -9.59
C ASN A 186 -8.39 -16.53 -8.82
N VAL A 187 -8.63 -16.67 -7.52
CA VAL A 187 -8.88 -15.57 -6.59
C VAL A 187 -7.98 -15.73 -5.37
N PRO A 188 -6.93 -14.91 -5.24
CA PRO A 188 -6.05 -14.93 -4.07
C PRO A 188 -6.80 -14.73 -2.76
N GLY A 189 -6.25 -15.29 -1.67
CA GLY A 189 -6.72 -15.04 -0.32
C GLY A 189 -7.95 -15.82 0.14
N ALA A 190 -8.47 -15.41 1.28
CA ALA A 190 -9.65 -15.97 1.94
C ALA A 190 -10.95 -15.29 1.50
N TYR A 191 -10.94 -14.44 0.49
CA TYR A 191 -12.08 -13.69 -0.02
C TYR A 191 -12.51 -14.15 -1.42
N ASN A 192 -13.77 -13.95 -1.74
CA ASN A 192 -14.35 -14.14 -3.06
C ASN A 192 -14.07 -12.92 -3.97
N MET A 193 -14.37 -13.05 -5.28
CA MET A 193 -14.24 -11.95 -6.25
C MET A 193 -15.06 -10.71 -5.88
N ASP A 194 -16.14 -10.86 -5.15
CA ASP A 194 -17.00 -9.75 -4.71
C ASP A 194 -16.57 -9.12 -3.38
N GLY A 195 -15.48 -9.62 -2.77
CA GLY A 195 -14.95 -9.12 -1.52
C GLY A 195 -15.55 -9.76 -0.27
N THR A 196 -16.50 -10.67 -0.41
CA THR A 196 -17.06 -11.40 0.74
C THR A 196 -16.13 -12.54 1.18
N LEU A 197 -16.12 -12.85 2.48
CA LEU A 197 -15.30 -13.94 3.01
C LEU A 197 -15.72 -15.28 2.41
N LYS A 198 -14.75 -16.11 2.01
CA LYS A 198 -15.02 -17.47 1.52
C LYS A 198 -15.67 -18.31 2.63
N LYS A 199 -16.56 -19.21 2.22
CA LYS A 199 -17.25 -20.12 3.14
C LYS A 199 -16.24 -20.93 3.97
N ASP A 200 -16.59 -21.15 5.22
CA ASP A 200 -15.81 -21.95 6.20
C ASP A 200 -14.39 -21.39 6.48
N ALA A 201 -14.11 -20.13 6.15
CA ALA A 201 -12.85 -19.49 6.45
C ALA A 201 -12.61 -19.43 7.97
N ILE A 202 -11.41 -19.81 8.39
CA ILE A 202 -10.94 -19.59 9.76
C ILE A 202 -10.48 -18.14 9.86
N VAL A 203 -11.05 -17.37 10.78
CA VAL A 203 -10.66 -15.99 11.04
C VAL A 203 -9.92 -15.93 12.38
N LEU A 204 -8.72 -15.40 12.36
CA LEU A 204 -7.87 -15.24 13.56
C LEU A 204 -7.54 -13.77 13.76
N TYR A 205 -7.60 -13.31 15.00
CA TYR A 205 -7.24 -11.94 15.38
C TYR A 205 -5.90 -11.93 16.12
N MET A 206 -4.90 -11.30 15.51
CA MET A 206 -3.56 -11.16 16.07
C MET A 206 -3.37 -9.72 16.54
N THR A 207 -3.29 -9.56 17.86
CA THR A 207 -3.04 -8.29 18.55
C THR A 207 -1.71 -8.38 19.28
N GLU A 208 -1.21 -7.29 19.84
CA GLU A 208 0.00 -7.32 20.69
C GLU A 208 -0.15 -8.27 21.89
N LYS A 209 -1.37 -8.41 22.44
CA LYS A 209 -1.62 -9.31 23.58
C LYS A 209 -1.85 -10.77 23.18
N THR A 210 -2.33 -11.01 21.96
CA THR A 210 -2.73 -12.35 21.50
C THR A 210 -1.75 -12.96 20.51
N LYS A 211 -0.72 -12.24 20.04
CA LYS A 211 0.22 -12.68 19.01
C LYS A 211 0.80 -14.08 19.25
N ASP A 212 1.05 -14.44 20.50
CA ASP A 212 1.57 -15.76 20.90
C ASP A 212 0.49 -16.73 21.43
N LYS A 213 -0.77 -16.29 21.53
CA LYS A 213 -1.87 -17.03 22.15
C LYS A 213 -2.97 -17.44 21.20
N VAL A 214 -3.06 -16.77 20.01
CA VAL A 214 -4.05 -17.11 19.01
C VAL A 214 -3.95 -18.60 18.67
N SER A 215 -5.10 -19.30 18.63
CA SER A 215 -5.12 -20.75 18.45
C SER A 215 -6.17 -21.18 17.44
N ALA A 216 -5.91 -22.32 16.79
CA ALA A 216 -6.85 -22.97 15.87
C ALA A 216 -6.64 -24.48 15.84
N ASP A 217 -7.72 -25.19 15.57
CA ASP A 217 -7.71 -26.63 15.29
C ASP A 217 -7.59 -26.84 13.79
N ILE A 218 -6.48 -27.43 13.36
CA ILE A 218 -6.13 -27.63 11.95
C ILE A 218 -6.22 -29.13 11.60
N VAL A 219 -6.82 -29.44 10.47
CA VAL A 219 -6.85 -30.81 9.92
C VAL A 219 -5.44 -31.21 9.49
N THR A 220 -4.92 -32.27 10.11
CA THR A 220 -3.50 -32.69 9.92
C THR A 220 -3.32 -34.06 9.32
N SER A 221 -4.43 -34.73 8.95
CA SER A 221 -4.38 -36.04 8.31
C SER A 221 -5.55 -36.28 7.37
N SER A 222 -5.43 -37.27 6.50
CA SER A 222 -6.44 -37.61 5.48
C SER A 222 -7.75 -38.17 6.06
N ASN A 223 -7.73 -38.68 7.27
CA ASN A 223 -8.93 -39.16 7.98
C ASN A 223 -9.69 -38.06 8.73
N GLY A 224 -9.27 -36.80 8.58
CA GLY A 224 -9.93 -35.66 9.23
C GLY A 224 -9.49 -35.38 10.66
N THR A 225 -8.45 -36.05 11.17
CA THR A 225 -7.93 -35.74 12.51
C THR A 225 -7.42 -34.31 12.58
N THR A 226 -7.83 -33.59 13.63
CA THR A 226 -7.39 -32.22 13.90
C THR A 226 -6.26 -32.19 14.94
N THR A 227 -5.43 -31.16 14.84
CA THR A 227 -4.40 -30.85 15.85
C THR A 227 -4.57 -29.38 16.23
N SER A 228 -4.65 -29.11 17.52
CA SER A 228 -4.67 -27.74 18.03
C SER A 228 -3.26 -27.13 17.97
N ALA A 229 -3.16 -25.91 17.47
CA ALA A 229 -1.92 -25.13 17.47
C ALA A 229 -2.15 -23.75 18.07
N GLN A 230 -1.13 -23.25 18.77
CA GLN A 230 -1.10 -21.92 19.36
C GLN A 230 0.05 -21.11 18.76
N GLY A 231 -0.20 -19.85 18.42
CA GLY A 231 0.70 -18.97 17.71
C GLY A 231 0.61 -19.13 16.19
N ILE A 232 0.67 -18.01 15.45
CA ILE A 232 0.47 -17.98 13.99
C ILE A 232 1.44 -18.92 13.26
N GLN A 233 2.74 -18.91 13.62
CA GLN A 233 3.72 -19.74 12.93
C GLN A 233 3.44 -21.24 13.12
N ASN A 234 2.99 -21.66 14.29
CA ASN A 234 2.62 -23.06 14.54
C ASN A 234 1.38 -23.47 13.73
N ILE A 235 0.37 -22.58 13.64
CA ILE A 235 -0.84 -22.81 12.83
C ILE A 235 -0.45 -22.97 11.35
N LEU A 236 0.38 -22.08 10.80
CA LEU A 236 0.87 -22.16 9.42
C LEU A 236 1.69 -23.43 9.17
N THR A 237 2.49 -23.86 10.16
CA THR A 237 3.25 -25.12 10.10
C THR A 237 2.33 -26.34 9.98
N LEU A 238 1.15 -26.32 10.58
CA LEU A 238 0.16 -27.37 10.39
C LEU A 238 -0.52 -27.30 9.01
N TYR A 239 -0.82 -26.11 8.51
CA TYR A 239 -1.35 -25.92 7.14
C TYR A 239 -0.41 -26.47 6.07
N LYS A 240 0.91 -26.35 6.27
CA LYS A 240 1.94 -26.91 5.37
C LYS A 240 1.80 -28.42 5.14
N LYS A 241 1.16 -29.16 6.07
CA LYS A 241 0.90 -30.59 5.89
C LYS A 241 -0.05 -30.88 4.72
N GLY A 242 -0.85 -29.90 4.29
CA GLY A 242 -1.70 -29.97 3.11
C GLY A 242 -2.95 -30.83 3.28
N TYR A 243 -3.53 -30.89 4.47
CA TYR A 243 -4.79 -31.62 4.72
C TYR A 243 -5.98 -30.69 4.98
N ASP A 244 -5.76 -29.49 5.54
CA ASP A 244 -6.82 -28.54 5.77
C ASP A 244 -7.12 -27.77 4.45
N ALA A 245 -8.40 -27.79 4.06
CA ALA A 245 -8.85 -27.11 2.84
C ALA A 245 -9.48 -25.76 3.15
N ARG A 246 -9.77 -25.46 4.43
CA ARG A 246 -10.43 -24.20 4.80
C ARG A 246 -9.54 -23.00 4.48
N PRO A 247 -10.11 -21.90 3.96
CA PRO A 247 -9.40 -20.63 3.86
C PRO A 247 -8.96 -20.13 5.25
N LEU A 248 -7.87 -19.39 5.32
CA LEU A 248 -7.38 -18.80 6.56
C LEU A 248 -7.27 -17.28 6.39
N CYS A 249 -7.90 -16.53 7.27
CA CYS A 249 -7.82 -15.07 7.34
C CYS A 249 -7.19 -14.66 8.66
N ILE A 250 -6.00 -14.07 8.61
CA ILE A 250 -5.24 -13.56 9.76
C ILE A 250 -5.39 -12.05 9.80
N ARG A 251 -6.10 -11.54 10.79
CA ARG A 251 -6.38 -10.12 11.00
C ARG A 251 -5.43 -9.52 12.01
N ILE A 252 -4.56 -8.62 11.55
CA ILE A 252 -3.63 -7.85 12.39
C ILE A 252 -4.37 -6.64 12.93
N VAL A 253 -4.36 -6.45 14.25
CA VAL A 253 -5.07 -5.35 14.91
C VAL A 253 -4.10 -4.52 15.74
N GLY A 254 -3.92 -3.27 15.35
CA GLY A 254 -2.98 -2.34 15.96
C GLY A 254 -1.52 -2.67 15.66
N ASN A 255 -0.62 -2.11 16.44
CA ASN A 255 0.82 -2.32 16.31
C ASN A 255 1.22 -3.63 16.98
N VAL A 256 1.65 -4.61 16.19
CA VAL A 256 2.05 -5.95 16.66
C VAL A 256 3.55 -6.11 16.51
N SER A 257 4.26 -6.21 17.63
CA SER A 257 5.68 -6.49 17.67
C SER A 257 5.96 -7.99 17.42
N ASP A 258 7.23 -8.36 17.37
CA ASP A 258 7.68 -9.72 17.03
C ASP A 258 6.92 -10.79 17.82
N PRO A 259 6.29 -11.77 17.16
CA PRO A 259 5.81 -12.98 17.81
C PRO A 259 6.98 -13.81 18.37
N ALA A 260 6.75 -14.51 19.47
CA ALA A 260 7.79 -15.33 20.11
C ALA A 260 8.25 -16.51 19.24
N ILE A 261 7.39 -17.00 18.34
CA ILE A 261 7.70 -18.10 17.42
C ILE A 261 7.60 -17.59 15.99
N THR A 262 8.76 -17.52 15.35
CA THR A 262 8.93 -17.11 13.95
C THR A 262 9.88 -18.08 13.24
N ASP A 263 10.02 -17.92 11.92
CA ASP A 263 11.07 -18.56 11.15
C ASP A 263 12.10 -17.49 10.74
N LYS A 264 13.22 -17.41 11.44
CA LYS A 264 14.27 -16.38 11.24
C LYS A 264 13.80 -14.94 11.39
N GLY A 265 12.86 -14.67 12.27
CA GLY A 265 12.29 -13.34 12.45
C GLY A 265 11.10 -13.01 11.54
N ASP A 266 10.73 -13.89 10.59
CA ASP A 266 9.55 -13.75 9.73
C ASP A 266 8.41 -14.66 10.15
N ILE A 267 7.19 -14.27 9.81
CA ILE A 267 6.09 -15.22 9.67
C ILE A 267 6.23 -15.92 8.32
N LEU A 268 6.62 -17.20 8.36
CA LEU A 268 6.77 -18.02 7.17
C LEU A 268 5.43 -18.67 6.78
N LEU A 269 4.88 -18.23 5.64
CA LEU A 269 3.71 -18.82 5.00
C LEU A 269 4.17 -19.82 3.93
N ASP A 270 4.38 -21.08 4.34
CA ASP A 270 4.70 -22.20 3.45
C ASP A 270 3.51 -23.18 3.47
N LEU A 271 2.79 -23.30 2.36
CA LEU A 271 1.61 -24.16 2.25
C LEU A 271 1.90 -25.53 1.64
N GLY A 272 3.19 -25.88 1.47
CA GLY A 272 3.60 -27.19 1.00
C GLY A 272 3.52 -27.41 -0.51
N GLY A 273 3.36 -26.37 -1.32
CA GLY A 273 3.38 -26.41 -2.77
C GLY A 273 2.28 -27.29 -3.35
N THR A 274 2.65 -28.36 -4.05
CA THR A 274 1.69 -29.29 -4.69
C THR A 274 0.79 -30.04 -3.70
N LYS A 275 1.12 -30.05 -2.41
CA LYS A 275 0.29 -30.66 -1.36
C LYS A 275 -0.80 -29.73 -0.83
N GLN A 276 -0.72 -28.45 -1.13
CA GLN A 276 -1.68 -27.47 -0.62
C GLN A 276 -3.11 -27.85 -0.99
N LYS A 277 -3.99 -27.93 0.03
CA LYS A 277 -5.43 -28.02 -0.13
C LYS A 277 -6.14 -26.74 0.30
N CYS A 278 -5.49 -25.93 1.12
CA CYS A 278 -6.03 -24.65 1.61
C CYS A 278 -6.51 -23.79 0.43
N ALA A 279 -7.75 -23.33 0.50
CA ALA A 279 -8.40 -22.55 -0.57
C ALA A 279 -7.98 -21.07 -0.61
N GLY A 280 -7.00 -20.69 0.19
CA GLY A 280 -6.37 -19.38 0.20
C GLY A 280 -6.07 -18.88 1.59
N VAL A 281 -5.05 -18.01 1.69
CA VAL A 281 -4.65 -17.36 2.94
C VAL A 281 -4.63 -15.85 2.72
N THR A 282 -5.30 -15.10 3.60
CA THR A 282 -5.20 -13.63 3.67
C THR A 282 -4.53 -13.24 4.98
N ILE A 283 -3.54 -12.34 4.89
CA ILE A 283 -3.04 -11.54 6.02
C ILE A 283 -3.53 -10.12 5.79
N GLU A 284 -4.36 -9.61 6.70
CA GLU A 284 -4.94 -8.27 6.55
C GLU A 284 -4.84 -7.44 7.80
N GLY A 285 -4.61 -6.15 7.63
CA GLY A 285 -4.70 -5.18 8.71
C GLY A 285 -6.13 -4.68 8.92
N VAL A 286 -6.52 -4.46 10.16
CA VAL A 286 -7.83 -3.93 10.54
C VAL A 286 -7.73 -2.43 10.80
N GLY A 287 -8.42 -1.63 9.99
CA GLY A 287 -8.43 -0.17 10.12
C GLY A 287 -7.15 0.50 9.65
N GLU A 288 -6.75 1.58 10.30
CA GLU A 288 -5.67 2.45 9.85
C GLU A 288 -4.32 2.18 10.53
N ASP A 289 -4.32 1.50 11.68
CA ASP A 289 -3.17 1.37 12.59
C ASP A 289 -2.59 -0.05 12.68
N ALA A 290 -2.94 -0.92 11.75
CA ALA A 290 -2.41 -2.28 11.72
C ALA A 290 -0.97 -2.31 11.18
N VAL A 291 -0.03 -2.73 12.03
CA VAL A 291 1.41 -2.74 11.71
C VAL A 291 2.07 -4.03 12.16
N ALA A 292 2.87 -4.62 11.26
CA ALA A 292 3.91 -5.59 11.58
C ALA A 292 5.19 -4.81 11.92
N ASN A 293 5.60 -4.82 13.17
CA ASN A 293 6.71 -4.01 13.66
C ASN A 293 7.86 -4.89 14.16
N GLY A 294 8.97 -4.88 13.46
CA GLY A 294 10.17 -5.68 13.74
C GLY A 294 10.23 -7.00 12.96
N TRP A 295 9.14 -7.44 12.32
CA TRP A 295 9.08 -8.71 11.62
C TRP A 295 8.52 -8.57 10.19
N GLY A 296 8.84 -9.55 9.36
CA GLY A 296 8.40 -9.62 7.97
C GLY A 296 7.45 -10.79 7.68
N VAL A 297 6.98 -10.85 6.44
CA VAL A 297 6.17 -11.95 5.91
C VAL A 297 6.91 -12.62 4.77
N ARG A 298 7.23 -13.89 4.93
CA ARG A 298 7.90 -14.69 3.93
C ARG A 298 6.96 -15.75 3.36
N ILE A 299 6.70 -15.68 2.04
CA ILE A 299 5.78 -16.56 1.34
C ILE A 299 6.59 -17.54 0.48
N LYS A 300 6.29 -18.84 0.60
CA LYS A 300 7.03 -19.89 -0.07
C LYS A 300 6.14 -21.10 -0.38
N ASN A 301 6.29 -21.71 -1.56
CA ASN A 301 5.53 -22.92 -1.94
C ASN A 301 4.02 -22.76 -1.65
N ALA A 302 3.44 -21.63 -2.01
CA ALA A 302 2.08 -21.26 -1.65
C ALA A 302 1.32 -20.71 -2.85
N LYS A 303 0.04 -21.04 -2.93
CA LYS A 303 -0.88 -20.50 -3.92
C LYS A 303 -2.05 -19.78 -3.25
N LEU A 304 -2.65 -18.84 -3.98
CA LEU A 304 -3.83 -18.12 -3.53
C LEU A 304 -3.59 -17.36 -2.21
N VAL A 305 -2.55 -16.56 -2.17
CA VAL A 305 -2.22 -15.72 -1.00
C VAL A 305 -2.53 -14.26 -1.30
N GLU A 306 -3.12 -13.60 -0.31
CA GLU A 306 -3.39 -12.17 -0.31
C GLU A 306 -2.76 -11.55 0.94
N VAL A 307 -2.06 -10.42 0.77
CA VAL A 307 -1.61 -9.57 1.89
C VAL A 307 -2.11 -8.16 1.63
N ARG A 308 -2.85 -7.59 2.59
CA ARG A 308 -3.47 -6.27 2.38
C ARG A 308 -3.57 -5.43 3.64
N ASN A 309 -3.63 -4.13 3.45
CA ASN A 309 -3.94 -3.13 4.48
C ASN A 309 -3.05 -3.20 5.72
N ILE A 310 -1.77 -3.57 5.57
CA ILE A 310 -0.82 -3.67 6.67
C ILE A 310 0.36 -2.73 6.44
N GLY A 311 0.84 -2.08 7.51
CA GLY A 311 2.14 -1.40 7.53
C GLY A 311 3.24 -2.36 7.95
N THR A 312 4.40 -2.32 7.29
CA THR A 312 5.60 -3.06 7.69
C THR A 312 6.67 -2.07 8.11
N MET A 313 7.12 -2.15 9.36
CA MET A 313 8.10 -1.22 9.95
C MET A 313 9.21 -1.96 10.65
N ASN A 314 10.43 -1.39 10.60
CA ASN A 314 11.57 -1.84 11.41
C ASN A 314 11.85 -3.35 11.26
N CYS A 315 11.52 -3.95 10.12
CA CYS A 315 11.74 -5.38 9.90
C CYS A 315 13.22 -5.72 10.10
N ASP A 316 13.50 -6.63 11.03
CA ASP A 316 14.84 -7.11 11.39
C ASP A 316 14.85 -8.64 11.35
N SER A 317 14.55 -9.19 10.18
CA SER A 317 14.56 -10.64 9.96
C SER A 317 15.85 -11.13 9.32
N GLY A 318 16.11 -12.44 9.42
CA GLY A 318 17.30 -13.04 8.82
C GLY A 318 17.33 -13.03 7.28
N GLU A 319 16.19 -12.77 6.61
CA GLU A 319 16.12 -12.53 5.16
C GLU A 319 16.11 -11.03 4.84
N GLY A 320 15.68 -10.18 5.78
CA GLY A 320 15.72 -8.73 5.72
C GLY A 320 14.57 -8.08 4.94
N ASP A 321 13.86 -8.82 4.10
CA ASP A 321 12.75 -8.29 3.30
C ASP A 321 11.52 -8.03 4.19
N ASN A 322 10.79 -6.92 3.97
CA ASN A 322 9.53 -6.68 4.69
C ASN A 322 8.47 -7.71 4.27
N ILE A 323 8.28 -7.92 2.96
CA ILE A 323 7.48 -9.03 2.42
C ILE A 323 8.27 -9.66 1.26
N GLY A 324 8.53 -10.97 1.33
CA GLY A 324 9.29 -11.68 0.33
C GLY A 324 8.57 -12.93 -0.21
N LEU A 325 8.39 -13.02 -1.55
CA LEU A 325 7.96 -14.23 -2.23
C LEU A 325 9.20 -15.00 -2.67
N GLN A 326 9.53 -16.08 -1.95
CA GLN A 326 10.84 -16.69 -2.16
C GLN A 326 10.89 -17.69 -3.30
N GLN A 327 9.95 -18.60 -3.44
CA GLN A 327 9.90 -19.51 -4.58
C GLN A 327 8.60 -20.29 -4.64
N SER A 328 8.26 -20.70 -5.86
CA SER A 328 7.11 -21.58 -6.14
C SER A 328 5.80 -21.06 -5.57
N CYS A 329 5.61 -19.72 -5.63
CA CYS A 329 4.35 -19.10 -5.31
C CYS A 329 3.57 -18.82 -6.59
N GLU A 330 2.26 -18.99 -6.54
CA GLU A 330 1.36 -18.70 -7.65
C GLU A 330 0.09 -17.99 -7.16
N TYR A 331 -0.40 -17.05 -7.98
CA TYR A 331 -1.64 -16.33 -7.66
C TYR A 331 -1.54 -15.63 -6.30
N VAL A 332 -0.53 -14.76 -6.16
CA VAL A 332 -0.32 -13.95 -4.96
C VAL A 332 -0.63 -12.49 -5.26
N TRP A 333 -1.39 -11.87 -4.36
CA TRP A 333 -1.75 -10.47 -4.44
C TRP A 333 -1.32 -9.73 -3.16
N VAL A 334 -0.43 -8.73 -3.30
CA VAL A 334 -0.03 -7.84 -2.20
C VAL A 334 -0.49 -6.43 -2.55
N HIS A 335 -1.37 -5.87 -1.73
CA HIS A 335 -1.97 -4.59 -2.07
C HIS A 335 -2.36 -3.73 -0.86
N ASN A 336 -2.47 -2.43 -1.09
CA ASN A 336 -2.85 -1.46 -0.07
C ASN A 336 -2.01 -1.58 1.22
N CYS A 337 -0.73 -1.89 1.08
CA CYS A 337 0.23 -1.97 2.18
C CYS A 337 1.14 -0.74 2.20
N ASP A 338 1.59 -0.35 3.40
CA ASP A 338 2.63 0.65 3.58
C ASP A 338 3.96 -0.03 3.88
N PHE A 339 4.97 0.29 3.08
CA PHE A 339 6.34 -0.21 3.26
C PHE A 339 7.21 0.91 3.81
N PHE A 340 7.62 0.77 5.06
CA PHE A 340 8.53 1.69 5.73
C PHE A 340 9.93 1.09 5.83
N TYR A 341 10.87 1.84 6.42
CA TYR A 341 12.22 1.36 6.66
C TYR A 341 12.22 0.04 7.44
N GLY A 342 13.08 -0.88 6.99
CA GLY A 342 13.54 -1.99 7.81
C GLY A 342 14.74 -1.59 8.68
N ASP A 343 15.17 -2.50 9.52
CA ASP A 343 16.41 -2.41 10.32
C ASP A 343 17.38 -3.53 9.94
N ALA A 344 17.45 -3.85 8.68
CA ALA A 344 18.16 -5.01 8.18
C ALA A 344 19.61 -4.69 7.87
N GLY A 345 20.49 -4.91 8.82
CA GLY A 345 21.85 -5.24 8.54
C GLY A 345 22.86 -4.11 8.51
N SER A 346 24.12 -4.54 8.39
CA SER A 346 25.34 -3.73 8.50
C SER A 346 25.82 -3.16 7.17
N ASP A 347 25.23 -3.56 6.04
CA ASP A 347 25.68 -3.12 4.73
C ASP A 347 25.21 -1.70 4.41
N ALA A 348 26.09 -0.92 3.83
CA ALA A 348 25.81 0.49 3.52
C ALA A 348 24.60 0.69 2.57
N ASP A 349 24.29 -0.33 1.75
CA ASP A 349 23.12 -0.31 0.85
C ASP A 349 21.83 -0.85 1.50
N GLN A 350 21.88 -1.17 2.81
CA GLN A 350 20.74 -1.66 3.61
C GLN A 350 20.37 -0.72 4.77
N VAL A 351 20.87 0.50 4.77
CA VAL A 351 20.61 1.47 5.86
C VAL A 351 19.13 1.86 6.00
N LYS A 352 18.34 1.64 4.95
CA LYS A 352 16.88 1.82 4.90
C LYS A 352 16.11 0.49 4.99
N GLY A 353 16.79 -0.61 5.30
CA GLY A 353 16.29 -1.99 5.23
C GLY A 353 16.76 -2.72 3.98
N ASP A 354 16.47 -4.02 3.86
CA ASP A 354 16.69 -4.79 2.63
C ASP A 354 15.52 -4.60 1.64
N GLY A 355 15.06 -5.62 0.93
CA GLY A 355 13.95 -5.52 -0.01
C GLY A 355 12.63 -5.17 0.68
N ALA A 356 11.86 -4.19 0.15
CA ALA A 356 10.56 -3.91 0.73
C ALA A 356 9.53 -4.98 0.31
N LEU A 357 9.47 -5.32 -1.00
CA LEU A 357 8.55 -6.33 -1.53
C LEU A 357 9.21 -7.08 -2.69
N ASP A 358 9.90 -8.15 -2.38
CA ASP A 358 10.69 -8.93 -3.32
C ASP A 358 9.96 -10.17 -3.83
N CYS A 359 10.28 -10.60 -5.06
CA CYS A 359 9.68 -11.79 -5.67
C CYS A 359 10.73 -12.60 -6.44
N LYS A 360 10.84 -13.90 -6.11
CA LYS A 360 11.80 -14.83 -6.72
C LYS A 360 11.09 -16.12 -7.12
N LYS A 361 11.31 -16.65 -8.34
CA LYS A 361 10.80 -17.96 -8.82
C LYS A 361 9.30 -18.18 -8.59
N SER A 362 8.48 -17.18 -8.82
CA SER A 362 7.04 -17.21 -8.58
C SER A 362 6.32 -16.62 -9.79
N THR A 363 5.07 -16.97 -10.04
CA THR A 363 4.34 -16.51 -11.22
C THR A 363 2.88 -16.20 -10.91
N TYR A 364 2.22 -15.48 -11.83
CA TYR A 364 0.86 -14.98 -11.63
C TYR A 364 0.74 -14.13 -10.35
N ILE A 365 1.55 -13.09 -10.29
CA ILE A 365 1.66 -12.20 -9.13
C ILE A 365 1.09 -10.82 -9.48
N THR A 366 0.48 -10.15 -8.50
CA THR A 366 0.07 -8.74 -8.62
C THR A 366 0.48 -7.98 -7.36
N PHE A 367 1.16 -6.85 -7.53
CA PHE A 367 1.43 -5.87 -6.48
C PHE A 367 0.76 -4.56 -6.86
N SER A 368 -0.21 -4.10 -6.06
CA SER A 368 -1.02 -2.95 -6.44
C SER A 368 -1.40 -2.05 -5.27
N TYR A 369 -1.53 -0.77 -5.55
CA TYR A 369 -1.96 0.22 -4.55
C TYR A 369 -1.11 0.19 -3.27
N ASN A 370 0.16 -0.20 -3.34
CA ASN A 370 1.08 -0.13 -2.21
C ASN A 370 1.76 1.24 -2.15
N HIS A 371 2.13 1.68 -0.95
CA HIS A 371 2.88 2.90 -0.73
C HIS A 371 4.25 2.57 -0.14
N PHE A 372 5.31 2.99 -0.82
CA PHE A 372 6.71 2.78 -0.44
C PHE A 372 7.29 4.10 0.03
N PHE A 373 7.65 4.18 1.30
CA PHE A 373 8.16 5.40 1.95
C PHE A 373 9.69 5.39 2.01
N ASP A 374 10.35 6.08 1.10
CA ASP A 374 11.81 6.26 1.05
C ASP A 374 12.63 4.95 1.18
N ASN A 375 12.09 3.84 0.66
CA ASN A 375 12.78 2.56 0.72
C ASN A 375 14.04 2.55 -0.17
N GLY A 376 15.13 1.99 0.32
CA GLY A 376 16.38 1.87 -0.47
C GLY A 376 16.25 0.91 -1.65
N LYS A 377 15.50 -0.18 -1.46
CA LYS A 377 15.31 -1.27 -2.43
C LYS A 377 13.85 -1.73 -2.40
N CYS A 378 13.02 -1.26 -3.35
CA CYS A 378 11.59 -1.56 -3.30
C CYS A 378 11.25 -2.98 -3.74
N ASN A 379 11.54 -3.34 -5.01
CA ASN A 379 11.08 -4.58 -5.60
C ASN A 379 12.16 -5.28 -6.43
N LEU A 380 12.88 -6.22 -5.84
CA LEU A 380 13.71 -7.13 -6.61
C LEU A 380 12.83 -8.23 -7.22
N LEU A 381 12.91 -8.41 -8.52
CA LEU A 381 12.17 -9.43 -9.25
C LEU A 381 13.12 -10.37 -9.96
N GLY A 382 13.08 -11.63 -9.55
CA GLY A 382 13.99 -12.65 -10.02
C GLY A 382 15.36 -12.65 -9.32
N LEU A 383 15.99 -13.81 -9.27
CA LEU A 383 17.36 -13.96 -8.74
C LEU A 383 18.18 -14.73 -9.78
N SER A 384 18.35 -16.04 -9.62
CA SER A 384 19.07 -16.94 -10.52
C SER A 384 18.15 -18.10 -10.89
N GLU A 385 17.01 -17.79 -11.49
CA GLU A 385 16.04 -18.78 -11.90
C GLU A 385 16.58 -19.65 -13.03
N GLY A 386 16.31 -20.94 -12.93
CA GLY A 386 16.52 -21.85 -14.06
C GLY A 386 15.39 -21.78 -15.10
N THR A 387 14.26 -21.16 -14.75
CA THR A 387 13.09 -21.00 -15.62
C THR A 387 13.03 -19.56 -16.10
N THR A 388 12.94 -19.35 -17.40
CA THR A 388 12.86 -18.02 -18.03
C THR A 388 11.51 -17.76 -18.69
N ASP A 389 10.66 -18.79 -18.81
CA ASP A 389 9.35 -18.71 -19.46
C ASP A 389 8.22 -18.88 -18.45
N GLY A 390 7.08 -18.24 -18.71
CA GLY A 390 5.88 -18.38 -17.89
C GLY A 390 5.95 -17.66 -16.56
N LEU A 391 6.88 -16.72 -16.38
CA LEU A 391 6.99 -15.90 -15.19
C LEU A 391 6.26 -14.57 -15.43
N TYR A 392 5.07 -14.41 -14.86
CA TYR A 392 4.20 -13.26 -15.09
C TYR A 392 3.94 -12.49 -13.79
N ILE A 393 4.08 -11.18 -13.85
CA ILE A 393 3.81 -10.28 -12.73
C ILE A 393 3.24 -8.95 -13.20
N THR A 394 2.37 -8.37 -12.37
CA THR A 394 1.81 -7.03 -12.53
C THR A 394 2.20 -6.13 -11.37
N TYR A 395 2.55 -4.88 -11.69
CA TYR A 395 2.69 -3.77 -10.75
C TYR A 395 1.77 -2.65 -11.21
N HIS A 396 0.76 -2.27 -10.41
CA HIS A 396 -0.10 -1.16 -10.80
C HIS A 396 -0.54 -0.29 -9.62
N HIS A 397 -0.72 1.00 -9.88
CA HIS A 397 -1.18 1.98 -8.90
C HIS A 397 -0.36 2.00 -7.60
N ASN A 398 0.91 1.59 -7.66
CA ASN A 398 1.81 1.73 -6.51
C ASN A 398 2.36 3.16 -6.46
N TRP A 399 2.54 3.67 -5.25
CA TRP A 399 3.24 4.91 -4.98
C TRP A 399 4.66 4.62 -4.51
N TYR A 400 5.62 4.97 -5.32
CA TYR A 400 7.02 4.96 -4.95
C TYR A 400 7.40 6.38 -4.54
N ASP A 401 7.42 6.64 -3.24
CA ASP A 401 7.52 7.95 -2.63
C ASP A 401 8.94 8.16 -2.08
N HIS A 402 9.75 8.92 -2.81
CA HIS A 402 11.15 9.28 -2.52
C HIS A 402 12.12 8.09 -2.33
N SER A 403 11.72 6.91 -2.76
CA SER A 403 12.54 5.70 -2.67
C SER A 403 13.71 5.68 -3.66
N ASP A 404 14.73 4.84 -3.38
CA ASP A 404 15.98 4.91 -4.14
C ASP A 404 15.93 4.12 -5.44
N SER A 405 15.55 2.83 -5.40
CA SER A 405 15.76 1.93 -6.55
C SER A 405 14.84 0.72 -6.58
N ARG A 406 14.85 0.00 -7.71
CA ARG A 406 14.12 -1.26 -7.94
C ARG A 406 12.60 -1.09 -7.94
N HIS A 407 12.06 -0.37 -8.93
CA HIS A 407 10.62 -0.09 -9.02
C HIS A 407 9.94 -0.61 -10.32
N PRO A 408 10.06 -1.90 -10.68
CA PRO A 408 10.92 -2.96 -10.14
C PRO A 408 12.28 -3.09 -10.86
N ARG A 409 13.22 -3.86 -10.28
CA ARG A 409 14.37 -4.41 -11.01
C ARG A 409 14.05 -5.83 -11.45
N VAL A 410 13.98 -6.06 -12.75
CA VAL A 410 13.42 -7.26 -13.35
C VAL A 410 14.46 -8.15 -13.99
N ARG A 411 14.44 -9.44 -13.65
CA ARG A 411 15.18 -10.52 -14.30
C ARG A 411 14.22 -11.57 -14.81
N TYR A 412 14.33 -11.99 -16.06
CA TYR A 412 13.61 -13.10 -16.72
C TYR A 412 12.10 -12.92 -16.89
N TYR A 413 11.42 -12.15 -16.09
CA TYR A 413 9.96 -12.03 -16.07
C TYR A 413 9.40 -11.27 -17.27
N SER A 414 8.16 -11.63 -17.60
CA SER A 414 7.23 -10.78 -18.35
C SER A 414 6.47 -9.93 -17.33
N ALA A 415 6.82 -8.66 -17.22
CA ALA A 415 6.30 -7.75 -16.21
C ALA A 415 5.42 -6.67 -16.84
N HIS A 416 4.16 -6.56 -16.43
CA HIS A 416 3.28 -5.45 -16.75
C HIS A 416 3.32 -4.41 -15.63
N VAL A 417 3.81 -3.21 -15.94
CA VAL A 417 4.03 -2.12 -15.00
C VAL A 417 3.22 -0.93 -15.47
N TYR A 418 2.05 -0.66 -14.86
CA TYR A 418 1.15 0.38 -15.35
C TYR A 418 0.52 1.23 -14.24
N ASN A 419 0.22 2.47 -14.56
CA ASN A 419 -0.44 3.42 -13.66
C ASN A 419 0.24 3.60 -12.29
N ASN A 420 1.54 3.34 -12.18
CA ASN A 420 2.28 3.63 -10.97
C ASN A 420 2.73 5.10 -10.93
N TYR A 421 2.88 5.64 -9.74
CA TYR A 421 3.43 6.97 -9.49
C TYR A 421 4.82 6.86 -8.88
N TYR A 422 5.80 7.42 -9.58
CA TYR A 422 7.20 7.50 -9.19
C TYR A 422 7.47 8.95 -8.78
N ASP A 423 7.73 9.18 -7.51
CA ASP A 423 7.77 10.51 -6.90
C ASP A 423 9.11 10.74 -6.20
N GLY A 424 9.97 11.60 -6.73
CA GLY A 424 11.25 11.95 -6.12
C GLY A 424 12.30 10.83 -6.10
N ILE A 425 12.34 9.95 -7.11
CA ILE A 425 13.16 8.73 -7.13
C ILE A 425 14.66 9.02 -7.23
N ALA A 426 15.44 8.52 -6.28
CA ALA A 426 16.86 8.85 -6.15
C ALA A 426 17.75 8.21 -7.21
N LYS A 427 17.51 6.96 -7.60
CA LYS A 427 18.40 6.23 -8.52
C LYS A 427 17.77 5.93 -9.87
N TYR A 428 16.76 5.06 -9.89
CA TYR A 428 16.05 4.73 -11.11
C TYR A 428 14.66 4.18 -10.81
N GLY A 429 13.75 4.34 -11.76
CA GLY A 429 12.43 3.75 -11.73
C GLY A 429 12.48 2.26 -12.11
N ILE A 430 12.15 1.93 -13.34
CA ILE A 430 12.08 0.55 -13.86
C ILE A 430 13.46 0.13 -14.39
N GLY A 431 13.93 -1.06 -14.01
CA GLY A 431 15.20 -1.62 -14.48
C GLY A 431 15.03 -3.00 -15.13
N SER A 432 15.49 -3.17 -16.37
CA SER A 432 15.38 -4.40 -17.15
C SER A 432 16.73 -5.09 -17.29
N THR A 433 16.82 -6.36 -16.82
CA THR A 433 18.03 -7.19 -16.91
C THR A 433 17.69 -8.63 -17.35
N LEU A 434 18.70 -9.41 -17.71
CA LEU A 434 18.67 -10.86 -17.96
C LEU A 434 17.45 -11.32 -18.77
N GLY A 435 17.24 -10.71 -19.94
CA GLY A 435 16.20 -11.12 -20.88
C GLY A 435 14.77 -10.88 -20.44
N SER A 436 14.55 -10.03 -19.42
CA SER A 436 13.19 -9.63 -19.03
C SER A 436 12.48 -8.89 -20.15
N SER A 437 11.17 -9.03 -20.21
CA SER A 437 10.27 -8.25 -21.08
C SER A 437 9.34 -7.42 -20.21
N ILE A 438 9.45 -6.10 -20.25
CA ILE A 438 8.68 -5.20 -19.42
C ILE A 438 7.75 -4.36 -20.29
N PHE A 439 6.45 -4.39 -20.04
CA PHE A 439 5.50 -3.43 -20.61
C PHE A 439 5.24 -2.32 -19.59
N SER A 440 5.77 -1.14 -19.87
CA SER A 440 5.57 0.08 -19.05
C SER A 440 4.48 0.92 -19.69
N GLU A 441 3.33 1.06 -19.03
CA GLU A 441 2.13 1.69 -19.59
C GLU A 441 1.55 2.75 -18.65
N ASN A 442 1.34 3.97 -19.15
CA ASN A 442 0.63 5.04 -18.45
C ASN A 442 1.12 5.30 -17.01
N ASN A 443 2.41 5.11 -16.74
CA ASN A 443 3.01 5.48 -15.45
C ASN A 443 3.35 6.98 -15.44
N TYR A 444 3.41 7.56 -14.25
CA TYR A 444 3.84 8.94 -14.05
C TYR A 444 5.16 9.00 -13.27
N PHE A 445 6.16 9.64 -13.86
CA PHE A 445 7.49 9.80 -13.27
C PHE A 445 7.74 11.28 -12.98
N ARG A 446 7.68 11.67 -11.70
CA ARG A 446 8.03 13.02 -11.22
C ARG A 446 9.40 12.97 -10.54
N SER A 447 10.30 13.87 -10.92
CA SER A 447 11.66 13.93 -10.32
C SER A 447 12.32 12.55 -10.23
N CYS A 448 12.27 11.80 -11.34
CA CYS A 448 12.88 10.47 -11.48
C CYS A 448 13.93 10.53 -12.58
N LYS A 449 15.19 10.74 -12.21
CA LYS A 449 16.30 11.01 -13.15
C LYS A 449 16.40 9.95 -14.26
N PHE A 450 16.27 8.69 -13.91
CA PHE A 450 16.27 7.55 -14.84
C PHE A 450 14.94 6.79 -14.74
N PRO A 451 13.90 7.21 -15.48
CA PRO A 451 12.58 6.55 -15.38
C PRO A 451 12.62 5.06 -15.71
N MET A 452 13.37 4.71 -16.74
CA MET A 452 13.51 3.34 -17.23
C MET A 452 14.98 3.12 -17.67
N LEU A 453 15.58 2.02 -17.24
CA LEU A 453 16.92 1.61 -17.61
C LEU A 453 16.93 0.18 -18.15
N THR A 454 17.63 -0.02 -19.25
CA THR A 454 18.04 -1.37 -19.69
C THR A 454 19.52 -1.57 -19.36
N SER A 455 19.83 -2.68 -18.71
CA SER A 455 21.18 -2.97 -18.22
C SER A 455 22.22 -2.98 -19.34
N MET A 456 23.37 -2.36 -19.07
CA MET A 456 24.54 -2.30 -19.92
C MET A 456 24.32 -1.59 -21.27
N GLN A 457 23.36 -0.66 -21.31
CA GLN A 457 23.10 0.18 -22.49
C GLN A 457 22.41 1.49 -22.12
N GLY A 458 22.26 2.39 -23.10
CA GLY A 458 21.56 3.65 -22.95
C GLY A 458 22.07 4.48 -21.78
N SER A 459 21.13 5.02 -21.01
CA SER A 459 21.43 5.86 -19.85
C SER A 459 22.13 5.11 -18.72
N ASP A 460 21.99 3.78 -18.63
CA ASP A 460 22.68 2.98 -17.62
C ASP A 460 24.21 3.13 -17.69
N LEU A 461 24.75 3.27 -18.88
CA LEU A 461 26.20 3.45 -19.08
C LEU A 461 26.64 4.94 -19.10
N TYR A 462 25.69 5.87 -19.09
CA TYR A 462 25.94 7.32 -19.23
C TYR A 462 25.75 8.12 -17.95
N ALA A 463 25.29 7.52 -16.88
CA ALA A 463 25.15 8.22 -15.63
C ALA A 463 26.49 8.82 -15.21
N GLU A 464 26.49 10.08 -14.76
CA GLU A 464 27.69 10.78 -14.29
C GLU A 464 28.44 10.02 -13.20
N ASP A 465 27.70 9.21 -12.44
CA ASP A 465 28.22 8.38 -11.35
C ASP A 465 29.02 7.17 -11.86
N ASN A 466 28.86 6.81 -13.14
CA ASN A 466 29.55 5.68 -13.76
C ASN A 466 30.75 6.11 -14.60
N LYS A 467 31.58 6.97 -14.06
CA LYS A 467 32.73 7.59 -14.81
C LYS A 467 33.84 6.63 -15.18
N SER A 468 33.87 5.40 -14.73
CA SER A 468 35.09 4.62 -14.71
C SER A 468 35.09 3.27 -15.40
N SER A 469 33.97 2.70 -15.81
CA SER A 469 34.06 1.41 -16.48
C SER A 469 33.01 1.19 -17.56
N LYS A 470 33.48 0.78 -18.72
CA LYS A 470 32.66 0.26 -19.82
C LYS A 470 31.96 -1.08 -19.44
N ASP A 471 32.28 -1.63 -18.29
CA ASP A 471 31.95 -3.00 -17.90
C ASP A 471 30.90 -3.10 -16.79
N ASN A 472 30.54 -1.96 -16.15
CA ASN A 472 29.53 -1.90 -15.10
C ASN A 472 28.51 -0.79 -15.37
N GLY A 473 27.25 -1.14 -15.47
CA GLY A 473 26.15 -0.19 -15.54
C GLY A 473 25.88 0.51 -14.21
N THR A 474 25.07 1.56 -14.22
CA THR A 474 24.65 2.31 -13.04
C THR A 474 23.93 1.43 -12.02
N PHE A 475 23.14 0.45 -12.47
CA PHE A 475 22.35 -0.40 -11.60
C PHE A 475 22.66 -1.89 -11.73
N SER A 476 23.31 -2.34 -12.81
CA SER A 476 23.58 -3.77 -13.03
C SER A 476 24.76 -3.95 -14.00
N GLY A 477 25.54 -5.03 -13.80
CA GLY A 477 26.51 -5.56 -14.78
C GLY A 477 25.97 -6.77 -15.55
N GLU A 478 24.69 -7.11 -15.39
CA GLU A 478 24.04 -8.24 -16.05
C GLU A 478 23.70 -7.90 -17.51
N ALA A 479 23.46 -8.91 -18.34
CA ALA A 479 22.91 -8.72 -19.68
C ALA A 479 21.58 -7.94 -19.62
N GLY A 480 21.28 -7.17 -20.68
CA GLY A 480 20.03 -6.41 -20.76
C GLY A 480 18.81 -7.28 -21.01
N GLY A 481 17.63 -6.79 -20.67
CA GLY A 481 16.35 -7.22 -21.18
C GLY A 481 15.79 -6.20 -22.16
N THR A 482 14.49 -6.04 -22.21
CA THR A 482 13.80 -5.11 -23.10
C THR A 482 12.61 -4.46 -22.39
N ILE A 483 12.39 -3.17 -22.68
CA ILE A 483 11.24 -2.40 -22.18
C ILE A 483 10.44 -1.88 -23.37
N LYS A 484 9.14 -2.16 -23.41
CA LYS A 484 8.16 -1.48 -24.26
C LYS A 484 7.49 -0.39 -23.42
N SER A 485 7.53 0.85 -23.90
CA SER A 485 6.93 2.02 -23.26
C SER A 485 5.72 2.48 -24.06
N PHE A 486 4.63 2.83 -23.39
CA PHE A 486 3.46 3.45 -24.00
C PHE A 486 2.74 4.37 -23.01
N GLY A 487 2.48 5.61 -23.41
CA GLY A 487 1.64 6.55 -22.66
C GLY A 487 2.21 7.05 -21.33
N ASN A 488 3.48 6.74 -21.02
CA ASN A 488 4.12 7.21 -19.80
C ASN A 488 4.33 8.73 -19.81
N LYS A 489 4.28 9.36 -18.63
CA LYS A 489 4.51 10.80 -18.42
C LYS A 489 5.75 11.04 -17.60
N PHE A 490 6.46 12.10 -17.97
CA PHE A 490 7.71 12.50 -17.32
C PHE A 490 7.62 13.97 -16.91
N GLU A 491 7.89 14.26 -15.64
CA GLU A 491 7.94 15.59 -15.06
C GLU A 491 9.30 15.83 -14.39
N GLY A 492 9.83 17.05 -14.53
CA GLY A 492 11.14 17.43 -13.98
C GLY A 492 12.32 17.02 -14.86
N LYS A 493 13.45 16.73 -14.24
CA LYS A 493 14.67 16.30 -14.96
C LYS A 493 14.63 14.79 -15.16
N VAL A 494 14.59 14.37 -16.40
CA VAL A 494 14.64 12.96 -16.78
C VAL A 494 15.74 12.72 -17.80
N THR A 495 16.39 11.56 -17.72
CA THR A 495 17.44 11.13 -18.64
C THR A 495 17.09 9.77 -19.22
N TYR A 496 16.95 9.68 -20.53
CA TYR A 496 16.70 8.43 -21.23
C TYR A 496 17.09 8.51 -22.70
N VAL A 497 17.30 7.36 -23.31
CA VAL A 497 17.46 7.18 -24.74
C VAL A 497 16.38 6.23 -25.24
N SER A 498 15.40 6.71 -26.00
CA SER A 498 14.44 5.83 -26.66
C SER A 498 15.00 5.26 -27.96
N TYR A 499 14.49 4.09 -28.36
CA TYR A 499 14.85 3.45 -29.62
C TYR A 499 14.66 4.41 -30.81
N ASN A 500 15.60 4.41 -31.75
CA ASN A 500 15.69 5.33 -32.90
C ASN A 500 15.97 6.80 -32.58
N ASN A 501 16.12 7.18 -31.33
CA ASN A 501 16.57 8.52 -30.99
C ASN A 501 18.09 8.59 -30.88
N THR A 502 18.63 9.76 -31.22
CA THR A 502 20.06 10.06 -31.03
C THR A 502 20.24 10.74 -29.68
N ILE A 503 21.50 10.79 -29.23
CA ILE A 503 21.97 11.39 -27.98
C ILE A 503 21.53 12.83 -27.72
N SER A 504 21.07 13.56 -28.70
CA SER A 504 20.51 14.89 -28.51
C SER A 504 19.32 14.89 -27.53
N ALA A 505 18.73 13.72 -27.25
CA ALA A 505 17.71 13.51 -26.20
C ALA A 505 18.29 13.45 -24.78
N LEU A 506 19.59 13.21 -24.60
CA LEU A 506 20.28 13.25 -23.30
C LEU A 506 20.48 14.72 -22.88
N LYS A 507 19.52 15.29 -22.17
CA LYS A 507 19.64 16.65 -21.64
C LYS A 507 20.79 16.71 -20.63
N GLY A 508 21.91 17.35 -21.02
CA GLY A 508 23.01 17.67 -20.14
C GLY A 508 24.15 16.64 -20.06
N GLY A 509 24.03 15.49 -20.72
CA GLY A 509 25.10 14.50 -20.77
C GLY A 509 26.11 14.79 -21.87
N LYS A 510 27.42 14.71 -21.57
CA LYS A 510 28.46 14.66 -22.62
C LYS A 510 28.50 13.22 -23.13
N ASP A 511 28.10 13.02 -24.36
CA ASP A 511 28.31 11.71 -24.99
C ASP A 511 29.82 11.48 -25.18
N THR A 512 30.33 10.55 -24.43
CA THR A 512 31.73 10.09 -24.57
C THR A 512 31.84 8.81 -25.40
N ARG A 513 30.73 8.17 -25.78
CA ARG A 513 30.72 6.89 -26.49
C ARG A 513 30.11 6.93 -27.89
N GLY A 514 29.46 8.02 -28.29
CA GLY A 514 28.73 8.10 -29.56
C GLY A 514 27.50 7.19 -29.60
N ILE A 515 26.56 7.33 -28.62
CA ILE A 515 25.34 6.50 -28.56
C ILE A 515 24.57 6.52 -29.88
N ASN A 516 24.24 5.35 -30.35
CA ASN A 516 23.29 5.13 -31.45
C ASN A 516 22.00 4.56 -30.90
N GLY A 517 20.96 5.36 -30.82
CA GLY A 517 19.65 4.94 -30.28
C GLY A 517 19.00 3.73 -30.97
N LYS A 518 19.53 3.24 -32.09
CA LYS A 518 19.10 1.99 -32.72
C LYS A 518 19.68 0.74 -32.06
N SER A 519 20.83 0.85 -31.44
CA SER A 519 21.53 -0.27 -30.80
C SER A 519 21.80 -0.05 -29.33
N ASP A 520 21.66 1.17 -28.85
CA ASP A 520 22.02 1.59 -27.50
C ASP A 520 20.92 2.50 -26.94
N PHE A 521 19.87 1.92 -26.39
CA PHE A 521 18.63 2.59 -25.95
C PHE A 521 18.14 2.01 -24.63
N ASP A 522 17.32 2.76 -23.90
CA ASP A 522 16.70 2.33 -22.64
C ASP A 522 15.40 1.56 -22.90
N PHE A 523 14.56 2.05 -23.83
CA PHE A 523 13.26 1.45 -24.12
C PHE A 523 12.81 1.68 -25.56
N TYR A 524 11.88 0.85 -26.01
CA TYR A 524 11.14 1.02 -27.26
C TYR A 524 9.84 1.77 -27.00
N GLU A 525 9.68 2.96 -27.54
CA GLU A 525 8.44 3.73 -27.45
C GLU A 525 7.46 3.27 -28.51
N ALA A 526 6.36 2.65 -28.08
CA ALA A 526 5.32 2.17 -28.97
C ALA A 526 4.38 3.32 -29.38
N SER A 527 3.98 3.35 -30.66
CA SER A 527 3.04 4.34 -31.20
C SER A 527 1.59 4.02 -30.84
N SER A 528 1.32 2.78 -30.46
CA SER A 528 0.03 2.32 -29.97
C SER A 528 0.19 1.20 -28.95
N ARG A 529 -0.79 1.06 -28.07
CA ARG A 529 -0.75 0.02 -27.02
C ARG A 529 -0.52 -1.39 -27.58
N ASN A 530 -1.14 -1.73 -28.67
CA ASN A 530 -1.09 -3.08 -29.25
C ASN A 530 0.04 -3.27 -30.26
N GLU A 531 0.91 -2.29 -30.44
CA GLU A 531 2.08 -2.41 -31.29
C GLU A 531 3.02 -3.50 -30.77
N LYS A 532 3.46 -4.39 -31.65
CA LYS A 532 4.48 -5.39 -31.34
C LYS A 532 5.86 -4.79 -31.51
N VAL A 533 6.74 -5.02 -30.55
CA VAL A 533 8.16 -4.68 -30.68
C VAL A 533 8.77 -5.63 -31.73
N PRO A 534 9.39 -5.10 -32.78
CA PRO A 534 10.04 -5.93 -33.81
C PRO A 534 11.16 -6.79 -33.23
N SER A 535 11.33 -8.01 -33.73
CA SER A 535 12.41 -8.93 -33.31
C SER A 535 13.82 -8.41 -33.63
N SER A 536 13.94 -7.39 -34.47
CA SER A 536 15.20 -6.69 -34.76
C SER A 536 15.60 -5.71 -33.64
N VAL A 537 14.70 -5.38 -32.72
CA VAL A 537 14.97 -4.56 -31.54
C VAL A 537 15.47 -5.49 -30.43
N THR A 538 16.77 -5.44 -30.17
CA THR A 538 17.43 -6.34 -29.21
C THR A 538 18.24 -5.53 -28.20
N SER A 539 18.42 -6.09 -27.00
CA SER A 539 19.35 -5.51 -26.03
C SER A 539 20.79 -5.58 -26.55
N LEU A 540 21.58 -4.53 -26.29
CA LEU A 540 22.99 -4.45 -26.71
C LEU A 540 23.82 -5.55 -26.02
N SER A 541 23.60 -5.75 -24.72
CA SER A 541 24.22 -6.83 -23.96
C SER A 541 23.24 -8.01 -23.85
N GLY A 542 23.62 -9.16 -24.40
CA GLY A 542 22.83 -10.39 -24.36
C GLY A 542 21.93 -10.64 -25.59
N GLY A 543 21.68 -9.65 -26.45
CA GLY A 543 20.88 -9.79 -27.68
C GLY A 543 19.43 -10.22 -27.43
N ASN A 544 18.88 -9.91 -26.26
CA ASN A 544 17.54 -10.33 -25.87
C ASN A 544 16.45 -9.51 -26.58
N THR A 545 15.38 -10.17 -26.98
CA THR A 545 14.23 -9.57 -27.66
C THR A 545 13.05 -9.45 -26.69
N TYR A 546 12.14 -8.50 -26.97
CA TYR A 546 10.86 -8.41 -26.29
C TYR A 546 9.92 -9.53 -26.75
N ASN A 547 9.34 -10.27 -25.81
CA ASN A 547 8.52 -11.45 -26.12
C ASN A 547 7.08 -11.15 -26.54
N ASN A 548 6.67 -9.88 -26.53
CA ASN A 548 5.33 -9.41 -26.91
C ASN A 548 4.17 -10.07 -26.12
N PHE A 549 4.40 -10.43 -24.85
CA PHE A 549 3.39 -11.06 -23.99
C PHE A 549 2.13 -10.22 -23.84
N ASP A 550 2.29 -8.89 -23.82
CA ASP A 550 1.22 -7.91 -23.64
C ASP A 550 0.21 -7.85 -24.77
N THR A 551 0.59 -8.35 -25.96
CA THR A 551 -0.30 -8.46 -27.14
C THR A 551 -0.87 -9.87 -27.32
N ASN A 552 -0.50 -10.81 -26.46
CA ASN A 552 -0.97 -12.19 -26.50
C ASN A 552 -2.22 -12.36 -25.61
N SER A 553 -3.39 -12.47 -26.23
CA SER A 553 -4.68 -12.60 -25.53
C SER A 553 -4.83 -13.89 -24.69
N SER A 554 -3.96 -14.90 -24.91
CA SER A 554 -3.93 -16.10 -24.05
C SER A 554 -3.10 -15.92 -22.78
N VAL A 555 -2.36 -14.82 -22.67
CA VAL A 555 -1.49 -14.48 -21.54
C VAL A 555 -2.05 -13.29 -20.77
N MET A 556 -2.36 -12.20 -21.49
CA MET A 556 -2.83 -10.96 -20.85
C MET A 556 -4.25 -11.09 -20.31
N TYR A 557 -4.43 -10.55 -19.13
CA TYR A 557 -5.72 -10.38 -18.45
C TYR A 557 -6.46 -9.14 -19.00
N SER A 558 -7.75 -9.05 -18.70
CA SER A 558 -8.56 -7.85 -19.01
C SER A 558 -8.35 -6.78 -17.94
N TYR A 559 -8.16 -5.54 -18.35
CA TYR A 559 -8.02 -4.37 -17.48
C TYR A 559 -8.35 -3.10 -18.24
N THR A 560 -8.55 -2.01 -17.52
CA THR A 560 -8.77 -0.68 -18.10
C THR A 560 -7.77 0.27 -17.43
N PRO A 561 -6.70 0.69 -18.12
CA PRO A 561 -5.74 1.61 -17.54
C PRO A 561 -6.30 3.02 -17.44
N ASP A 562 -5.95 3.71 -16.37
CA ASP A 562 -6.13 5.17 -16.27
C ASP A 562 -5.20 5.92 -17.22
N SER A 563 -5.44 7.19 -17.51
CA SER A 563 -4.38 8.06 -17.98
C SER A 563 -3.30 8.20 -16.90
N ALA A 564 -2.07 8.54 -17.30
CA ALA A 564 -0.97 8.70 -16.33
C ALA A 564 -1.31 9.76 -15.26
N GLU A 565 -1.99 10.84 -15.64
CA GLU A 565 -2.42 11.90 -14.72
C GLU A 565 -3.52 11.42 -13.77
N GLN A 566 -4.51 10.67 -14.27
CA GLN A 566 -5.56 10.10 -13.43
C GLN A 566 -4.99 9.06 -12.45
N ALA A 567 -3.97 8.32 -12.88
CA ALA A 567 -3.26 7.38 -12.02
C ALA A 567 -2.64 8.07 -10.79
N VAL A 568 -2.05 9.26 -10.94
CA VAL A 568 -1.51 10.04 -9.80
C VAL A 568 -2.60 10.34 -8.78
N GLU A 569 -3.76 10.81 -9.24
CA GLU A 569 -4.89 11.12 -8.36
C GLU A 569 -5.39 9.87 -7.62
N ASN A 570 -5.54 8.74 -8.33
CA ASN A 570 -5.99 7.49 -7.75
C ASN A 570 -4.95 6.90 -6.78
N VAL A 571 -3.66 6.98 -7.12
CA VAL A 571 -2.57 6.52 -6.26
C VAL A 571 -2.52 7.34 -4.97
N LYS A 572 -2.55 8.67 -5.04
CA LYS A 572 -2.56 9.53 -3.85
C LYS A 572 -3.78 9.32 -2.96
N ALA A 573 -4.92 8.97 -3.56
CA ALA A 573 -6.16 8.74 -2.82
C ALA A 573 -6.25 7.34 -2.18
N PHE A 574 -5.62 6.33 -2.76
CA PHE A 574 -5.93 4.94 -2.44
C PHE A 574 -4.72 4.02 -2.23
N ALA A 575 -3.49 4.42 -2.54
CA ALA A 575 -2.32 3.61 -2.24
C ALA A 575 -2.02 3.60 -0.75
N GLY A 576 -1.46 2.48 -0.27
CA GLY A 576 -1.22 2.25 1.14
C GLY A 576 -2.45 1.80 1.92
N ARG A 577 -2.31 1.77 3.25
CA ARG A 577 -3.37 1.38 4.18
C ARG A 577 -4.57 2.30 4.09
N GLN A 578 -5.70 1.84 4.62
CA GLN A 578 -6.96 2.58 4.72
C GLN A 578 -6.73 4.03 5.14
N ASN A 579 -7.27 4.98 4.35
CA ASN A 579 -7.12 6.43 4.56
C ASN A 579 -5.65 6.90 4.70
N GLY A 580 -4.69 6.18 4.12
CA GLY A 580 -3.26 6.46 4.22
C GLY A 580 -2.64 6.11 5.58
N GLY A 581 -3.23 5.17 6.33
CA GLY A 581 -2.77 4.74 7.65
C GLY A 581 -2.91 5.81 8.74
N ASP A 582 -2.55 5.47 9.96
CA ASP A 582 -2.49 6.41 11.09
C ASP A 582 -1.13 7.13 11.19
N PHE A 583 -0.05 6.50 10.70
CA PHE A 583 1.26 7.12 10.58
C PHE A 583 1.27 8.04 9.35
N LYS A 584 1.33 9.34 9.57
CA LYS A 584 1.37 10.35 8.51
C LYS A 584 2.78 10.86 8.31
N TRP A 585 3.25 10.84 7.07
CA TRP A 585 4.52 11.40 6.66
C TRP A 585 4.36 12.07 5.30
N THR A 586 5.06 13.16 5.08
CA THR A 586 5.07 13.88 3.80
C THR A 586 6.50 14.30 3.51
N PHE A 587 6.97 13.99 2.32
CA PHE A 587 8.27 14.46 1.84
C PHE A 587 8.13 15.83 1.18
N THR A 588 9.23 16.57 1.18
CA THR A 588 9.35 17.86 0.52
C THR A 588 10.12 17.72 -0.80
N THR A 589 9.98 18.70 -1.69
CA THR A 589 10.75 18.71 -2.96
C THR A 589 12.26 18.82 -2.77
N ASP A 590 12.72 19.25 -1.60
CA ASP A 590 14.15 19.28 -1.26
C ASP A 590 14.72 17.87 -0.99
N GLU A 591 13.85 16.90 -0.76
CA GLU A 591 14.18 15.50 -0.56
C GLU A 591 14.15 14.70 -1.88
N ASP A 592 13.69 15.30 -2.98
CA ASP A 592 13.67 14.67 -4.29
C ASP A 592 15.08 14.17 -4.69
N GLU A 593 15.14 12.95 -5.21
CA GLU A 593 16.35 12.30 -5.67
C GLU A 593 17.44 12.12 -4.58
N SER A 594 17.06 12.14 -3.30
CA SER A 594 17.98 11.97 -2.17
C SER A 594 18.20 10.50 -1.83
N TYR A 595 19.48 10.10 -1.69
CA TYR A 595 19.86 8.78 -1.17
C TYR A 595 19.98 8.76 0.36
N ALA A 596 19.95 9.91 1.00
CA ALA A 596 20.17 10.00 2.43
C ALA A 596 19.04 9.32 3.18
N VAL A 597 19.38 8.64 4.28
CA VAL A 597 18.37 8.20 5.23
C VAL A 597 17.71 9.44 5.83
N ASN A 598 16.39 9.52 5.74
CA ASN A 598 15.64 10.54 6.46
C ASN A 598 15.65 10.21 7.96
N ALA A 599 16.51 10.90 8.71
CA ALA A 599 16.70 10.63 10.13
C ALA A 599 15.44 10.90 10.96
N ALA A 600 14.64 11.88 10.56
CA ALA A 600 13.38 12.20 11.23
C ALA A 600 12.35 11.08 11.00
N LEU A 601 12.20 10.61 9.76
CA LEU A 601 11.36 9.45 9.44
C LEU A 601 11.82 8.21 10.21
N LYS A 602 13.12 7.88 10.19
CA LYS A 602 13.66 6.72 10.92
C LYS A 602 13.37 6.82 12.42
N SER A 603 13.54 7.99 13.01
CA SER A 603 13.21 8.22 14.42
C SER A 603 11.72 8.06 14.70
N ALA A 604 10.86 8.58 13.84
CA ALA A 604 9.41 8.45 13.98
C ALA A 604 8.94 6.99 13.89
N LEU A 605 9.50 6.22 12.96
CA LEU A 605 9.20 4.78 12.82
C LEU A 605 9.68 3.95 14.01
N THR A 606 10.89 4.20 14.50
CA THR A 606 11.45 3.50 15.68
C THR A 606 10.63 3.77 16.94
N ASN A 607 10.04 4.97 17.05
CA ASN A 607 9.23 5.38 18.21
C ASN A 607 7.72 5.26 17.95
N TYR A 608 7.32 4.66 16.83
CA TYR A 608 5.90 4.55 16.48
C TYR A 608 5.10 3.80 17.55
N LYS A 609 3.94 4.36 17.87
CA LYS A 609 2.96 3.76 18.79
C LYS A 609 1.56 4.09 18.31
N THR A 610 0.72 3.07 18.22
CA THR A 610 -0.71 3.29 18.03
C THR A 610 -1.36 3.92 19.26
N SER A 611 -2.42 4.67 19.04
CA SER A 611 -3.27 5.18 20.12
C SER A 611 -4.26 4.13 20.67
N LEU A 612 -4.29 2.94 20.10
CA LEU A 612 -5.13 1.81 20.54
C LEU A 612 -4.86 1.47 22.01
N LYS A 613 -5.91 1.42 22.84
CA LYS A 613 -5.84 1.09 24.27
C LYS A 613 -6.22 -0.35 24.56
N ASN A 614 -7.32 -0.78 23.99
CA ASN A 614 -7.81 -2.16 24.11
C ASN A 614 -8.81 -2.50 23.01
N ILE A 615 -9.09 -3.79 22.89
CA ILE A 615 -10.00 -4.38 21.94
C ILE A 615 -11.12 -5.04 22.74
N GLN A 616 -12.34 -4.94 22.26
CA GLN A 616 -13.48 -5.56 22.94
C GLN A 616 -13.35 -7.09 22.89
N GLY A 617 -13.56 -7.75 24.03
CA GLY A 617 -13.45 -9.21 24.13
C GLY A 617 -12.05 -9.75 24.39
N GLU A 618 -11.05 -8.90 24.54
CA GLU A 618 -9.66 -9.23 24.84
C GLU A 618 -9.35 -9.27 26.35
#